data_10ea7c7b385fba904b2648a2d7d65b64
#
_entry.id   10ea7c7b385fba904b2648a2d7d65b64
#
_cell.length_a   1.000
_cell.length_b   1.000
_cell.length_c   1.000
_cell.angle_alpha   90.00
_cell.angle_beta   90.00
_cell.angle_gamma   90.00
#
_symmetry.space_group_name_H-M   'P 1'
#
loop_
_entity.id
_entity.type
_entity.pdbx_description
1 polymer ?
#
loop_
_entity_poly.entity_id
_entity_poly.type
_entity_poly.pdbx_seq_one_letter_code
_entity_poly.pdbx_strand_id
1 'polypeptide(L)'
;MTRFGIALACALVIGISSAALGQAGAGQKNPPATVVEKSDKAAPAAENKDDGLVIEPAELPGTYPHGTYLVYLQARGNYVPVLHWRVASGALPPGITLDDNGVLRGEAERAGEFQFVVVVRDGGKPQQVVQKGFVIKVVEGITVAWKVPAHVTGNRIDGSVEVTNSTAYDMDLTFDVKAVAENGRATEIGYQHFPLKKGTIGMTLPFGETLPYGAYVVYVNVNGEVAKRNAIYEQRMQTPAALQVVVGP
;
A
#
# COMPACT_ATOMS: atom_id res chain seq x y z
N MET A 1 -26.90 -11.34 -42.09
CA MET A 1 -28.03 -10.48 -41.80
C MET A 1 -28.00 -10.20 -40.30
N THR A 2 -27.73 -9.07 -39.72
CA THR A 2 -27.85 -7.65 -40.06
C THR A 2 -26.82 -6.86 -39.25
N ARG A 3 -26.13 -5.95 -39.89
CA ARG A 3 -25.23 -4.92 -39.35
C ARG A 3 -26.06 -3.80 -38.72
N PHE A 4 -25.50 -3.11 -37.68
CA PHE A 4 -25.57 -1.68 -37.41
C PHE A 4 -24.59 -1.46 -36.26
N GLY A 5 -23.63 -0.59 -36.21
CA GLY A 5 -23.17 0.53 -37.02
C GLY A 5 -23.52 1.87 -36.39
N ILE A 6 -22.47 2.71 -36.17
CA ILE A 6 -22.51 4.19 -36.07
C ILE A 6 -22.77 4.70 -34.60
N ALA A 7 -22.14 5.76 -34.05
CA ALA A 7 -21.24 6.79 -34.56
C ALA A 7 -20.50 7.52 -33.41
N LEU A 8 -19.38 8.02 -33.77
CA LEU A 8 -18.51 9.05 -33.23
C LEU A 8 -19.20 10.41 -33.15
N ALA A 9 -19.02 11.18 -32.06
CA ALA A 9 -19.21 12.63 -32.08
C ALA A 9 -18.16 13.33 -31.23
N CYS A 10 -17.18 13.89 -31.91
CA CYS A 10 -16.29 14.95 -31.45
C CYS A 10 -17.06 16.27 -31.41
N ALA A 11 -16.92 17.09 -30.37
CA ALA A 11 -17.24 18.50 -30.41
C ALA A 11 -16.13 19.31 -29.73
N LEU A 12 -15.30 19.90 -30.57
CA LEU A 12 -14.28 20.90 -30.25
C LEU A 12 -15.00 22.28 -30.30
N VAL A 13 -14.89 23.08 -29.23
CA VAL A 13 -15.24 24.51 -29.29
C VAL A 13 -14.06 25.34 -28.88
N ILE A 14 -13.50 26.00 -29.87
CA ILE A 14 -12.51 27.08 -29.76
C ILE A 14 -13.31 28.39 -29.71
N GLY A 15 -13.01 29.25 -28.75
CA GLY A 15 -13.53 30.59 -28.66
C GLY A 15 -12.43 31.59 -28.33
N ILE A 16 -12.16 32.44 -29.28
CA ILE A 16 -11.03 33.38 -29.42
C ILE A 16 -11.41 34.74 -28.80
N SER A 17 -10.48 35.32 -28.05
CA SER A 17 -9.99 36.72 -28.04
C SER A 17 -10.99 37.88 -28.13
N SER A 18 -10.79 38.89 -27.27
CA SER A 18 -10.60 40.28 -27.71
C SER A 18 -10.03 41.17 -26.60
N ALA A 19 -8.96 41.84 -26.92
CA ALA A 19 -8.34 42.93 -26.18
C ALA A 19 -9.06 44.26 -26.49
N ALA A 20 -9.10 45.18 -25.54
CA ALA A 20 -9.27 46.59 -25.81
C ALA A 20 -8.45 47.46 -24.86
N LEU A 21 -7.61 48.27 -25.46
CA LEU A 21 -6.83 49.37 -24.88
C LEU A 21 -7.71 50.61 -24.60
N GLY A 22 -7.23 51.48 -23.69
CA GLY A 22 -7.69 52.88 -23.54
C GLY A 22 -7.31 53.46 -22.20
N GLN A 23 -6.25 54.04 -22.05
CA GLN A 23 -5.66 55.38 -22.05
C GLN A 23 -6.12 56.32 -20.92
N ALA A 24 -5.14 56.59 -20.05
CA ALA A 24 -4.58 57.89 -19.61
C ALA A 24 -5.49 58.99 -19.00
N GLY A 25 -5.08 59.50 -17.85
CA GLY A 25 -5.50 60.77 -17.28
C GLY A 25 -4.81 61.10 -15.97
N ALA A 26 -3.86 62.04 -16.03
CA ALA A 26 -2.98 62.50 -14.98
C ALA A 26 -3.68 63.39 -13.91
N GLY A 27 -3.05 63.52 -12.73
CA GLY A 27 -3.38 64.60 -11.78
C GLY A 27 -2.88 64.42 -10.35
N GLN A 28 -1.66 64.66 -10.13
CA GLN A 28 -0.88 65.26 -9.04
C GLN A 28 -1.62 65.84 -7.82
N LYS A 29 -1.22 65.48 -6.59
CA LYS A 29 -0.60 66.31 -5.54
C LYS A 29 -0.54 65.60 -4.18
N ASN A 30 0.64 65.43 -3.68
CA ASN A 30 1.01 65.33 -2.25
C ASN A 30 1.21 66.76 -1.68
N PRO A 31 1.49 66.98 -0.37
CA PRO A 31 1.52 66.21 0.87
C PRO A 31 0.82 67.00 2.05
N PRO A 32 1.07 66.84 3.35
CA PRO A 32 2.16 66.20 4.08
C PRO A 32 1.80 65.29 5.26
N ALA A 33 2.84 64.71 5.81
CA ALA A 33 2.94 63.85 6.97
C ALA A 33 2.33 64.39 8.24
N THR A 34 1.83 63.52 9.07
CA THR A 34 1.95 63.60 10.55
C THR A 34 2.02 62.19 11.14
N VAL A 35 3.12 61.98 11.84
CA VAL A 35 3.43 60.86 12.71
C VAL A 35 2.47 60.85 13.88
N VAL A 36 1.87 59.70 14.18
CA VAL A 36 1.63 59.26 15.57
C VAL A 36 1.68 57.75 15.62
N GLU A 37 2.65 57.32 16.31
CA GLU A 37 2.87 56.07 16.97
C GLU A 37 1.65 55.59 17.75
N LYS A 38 1.25 54.31 17.56
CA LYS A 38 1.03 53.42 18.70
C LYS A 38 0.89 51.98 18.22
N SER A 39 1.91 51.24 18.60
CA SER A 39 1.87 49.83 18.83
C SER A 39 0.55 49.43 19.49
N ASP A 40 -0.27 48.69 18.77
CA ASP A 40 -1.18 47.75 19.37
C ASP A 40 -0.82 46.36 18.83
N LYS A 41 -0.12 45.65 19.76
CA LYS A 41 0.14 44.26 19.74
C LYS A 41 -1.19 43.54 19.45
N ALA A 42 -1.40 43.17 18.19
CA ALA A 42 -2.48 42.26 17.84
C ALA A 42 -2.24 40.98 18.61
N ALA A 43 -3.07 40.76 19.61
CA ALA A 43 -3.21 39.46 20.23
C ALA A 43 -3.44 38.44 19.13
N PRO A 44 -2.80 37.24 19.23
CA PRO A 44 -3.08 36.20 18.27
C PRO A 44 -4.60 35.95 18.29
N ALA A 45 -5.20 36.03 17.11
CA ALA A 45 -6.59 35.62 16.94
C ALA A 45 -6.74 34.26 17.62
N ALA A 46 -7.58 34.21 18.65
CA ALA A 46 -7.99 32.96 19.23
C ALA A 46 -8.58 32.14 18.07
N GLU A 47 -7.85 31.13 17.64
CA GLU A 47 -8.43 30.07 16.85
C GLU A 47 -9.64 29.58 17.65
N ASN A 48 -10.84 29.81 17.15
CA ASN A 48 -12.02 29.12 17.59
C ASN A 48 -11.78 27.64 17.28
N LYS A 49 -11.11 26.96 18.18
CA LYS A 49 -11.10 25.52 18.22
C LYS A 49 -12.54 25.13 18.50
N ASP A 50 -13.16 24.56 17.48
CA ASP A 50 -14.29 23.68 17.69
C ASP A 50 -13.77 22.54 18.57
N ASP A 51 -13.94 22.68 19.89
CA ASP A 51 -13.41 21.76 20.92
C ASP A 51 -14.22 20.45 20.96
N GLY A 52 -14.77 20.05 19.82
CA GLY A 52 -15.45 18.77 19.66
C GLY A 52 -14.50 17.59 19.89
N LEU A 53 -15.04 16.50 20.42
CA LEU A 53 -14.29 15.26 20.59
C LEU A 53 -13.77 14.75 19.24
N VAL A 54 -12.47 14.50 19.11
CA VAL A 54 -11.80 14.02 17.88
C VAL A 54 -10.99 12.75 18.18
N ILE A 55 -11.04 11.79 17.28
CA ILE A 55 -10.27 10.54 17.36
C ILE A 55 -8.93 10.68 16.65
N GLU A 56 -7.83 10.36 17.33
CA GLU A 56 -6.47 10.28 16.79
C GLU A 56 -5.92 8.85 16.89
N PRO A 57 -4.96 8.48 16.02
CA PRO A 57 -4.33 9.25 14.94
C PRO A 57 -5.26 9.46 13.75
N ALA A 58 -4.81 10.31 12.79
CA ALA A 58 -5.56 10.54 11.55
C ALA A 58 -5.66 9.27 10.71
N GLU A 59 -4.58 8.52 10.61
CA GLU A 59 -4.44 7.27 9.85
C GLU A 59 -3.78 6.20 10.71
N LEU A 60 -4.04 4.94 10.39
CA LEU A 60 -3.42 3.80 11.06
C LEU A 60 -2.23 3.28 10.25
N PRO A 61 -1.14 2.84 10.91
CA PRO A 61 -0.02 2.22 10.22
C PRO A 61 -0.45 0.88 9.59
N GLY A 62 0.17 0.55 8.45
CA GLY A 62 0.05 -0.77 7.85
C GLY A 62 0.82 -1.83 8.65
N THR A 63 0.59 -3.10 8.33
CA THR A 63 1.29 -4.24 8.89
C THR A 63 1.43 -5.37 7.85
N TYR A 64 1.90 -6.53 8.26
CA TYR A 64 2.03 -7.75 7.46
C TYR A 64 1.58 -8.97 8.29
N PRO A 65 1.26 -10.12 7.67
CA PRO A 65 0.87 -11.32 8.41
C PRO A 65 1.91 -11.70 9.46
N HIS A 66 1.46 -12.10 10.65
CA HIS A 66 2.28 -12.43 11.82
C HIS A 66 3.17 -11.28 12.34
N GLY A 67 2.96 -10.05 11.84
CA GLY A 67 3.56 -8.83 12.39
C GLY A 67 2.80 -8.39 13.64
N THR A 68 3.55 -8.10 14.72
CA THR A 68 2.94 -7.55 15.94
C THR A 68 2.38 -6.16 15.67
N TYR A 69 1.11 -5.98 15.97
CA TYR A 69 0.39 -4.72 15.83
C TYR A 69 0.02 -4.17 17.21
N LEU A 70 0.38 -2.91 17.47
CA LEU A 70 0.03 -2.22 18.70
C LEU A 70 -0.13 -0.74 18.40
N VAL A 71 -1.36 -0.24 18.48
CA VAL A 71 -1.69 1.18 18.26
C VAL A 71 -2.67 1.64 19.33
N TYR A 72 -2.40 2.80 19.90
CA TYR A 72 -3.26 3.47 20.88
C TYR A 72 -4.10 4.52 20.15
N LEU A 73 -5.41 4.35 20.17
CA LEU A 73 -6.35 5.40 19.77
C LEU A 73 -6.49 6.39 20.94
N GLN A 74 -6.53 7.66 20.62
CA GLN A 74 -6.69 8.73 21.59
C GLN A 74 -7.88 9.60 21.18
N ALA A 75 -8.55 10.15 22.18
CA ALA A 75 -9.56 11.18 21.97
C ALA A 75 -8.98 12.54 22.41
N ARG A 76 -9.15 13.54 21.55
CA ARG A 76 -8.80 14.94 21.88
C ARG A 76 -10.04 15.81 21.88
N GLY A 77 -9.96 16.92 22.60
CA GLY A 77 -11.05 17.89 22.76
C GLY A 77 -11.60 17.91 24.17
N ASN A 78 -12.76 18.53 24.31
CA ASN A 78 -13.43 18.63 25.62
C ASN A 78 -14.36 17.42 25.81
N TYR A 79 -14.04 16.54 26.75
CA TYR A 79 -14.83 15.34 27.06
C TYR A 79 -14.80 15.02 28.55
N VAL A 80 -15.81 14.28 29.02
CA VAL A 80 -15.84 13.75 30.38
C VAL A 80 -15.03 12.46 30.44
N PRO A 81 -14.11 12.30 31.43
CA PRO A 81 -13.33 11.06 31.57
C PRO A 81 -14.18 9.79 31.62
N VAL A 82 -13.54 8.66 31.37
CA VAL A 82 -14.05 7.33 31.07
C VAL A 82 -14.55 7.27 29.64
N LEU A 83 -13.61 6.91 28.76
CA LEU A 83 -13.89 6.69 27.34
C LEU A 83 -14.12 5.21 27.07
N HIS A 84 -15.13 4.90 26.28
CA HIS A 84 -15.45 3.57 25.85
C HIS A 84 -15.31 3.46 24.34
N TRP A 85 -14.46 2.52 23.90
CA TRP A 85 -14.13 2.32 22.50
C TRP A 85 -14.70 1.02 21.96
N ARG A 86 -15.24 1.03 20.76
CA ARG A 86 -15.66 -0.18 20.06
C ARG A 86 -15.64 -0.01 18.54
N VAL A 87 -15.60 -1.12 17.83
CA VAL A 87 -15.90 -1.15 16.40
C VAL A 87 -17.39 -1.01 16.19
N ALA A 88 -17.82 -0.02 15.40
CA ALA A 88 -19.22 0.24 15.10
C ALA A 88 -19.69 -0.49 13.85
N SER A 89 -18.83 -0.58 12.83
CA SER A 89 -19.10 -1.28 11.57
C SER A 89 -17.81 -1.67 10.86
N GLY A 90 -17.90 -2.49 9.83
CA GLY A 90 -16.75 -3.05 9.12
C GLY A 90 -16.10 -4.19 9.89
N ALA A 91 -14.87 -4.55 9.53
CA ALA A 91 -14.12 -5.64 10.16
C ALA A 91 -12.65 -5.27 10.33
N LEU A 92 -12.10 -5.58 11.50
CA LEU A 92 -10.66 -5.56 11.74
C LEU A 92 -9.98 -6.70 10.97
N PRO A 93 -8.66 -6.59 10.68
CA PRO A 93 -7.89 -7.73 10.22
C PRO A 93 -8.07 -8.91 11.18
N PRO A 94 -8.28 -10.16 10.70
CA PRO A 94 -8.26 -11.35 11.56
C PRO A 94 -6.99 -11.37 12.41
N GLY A 95 -7.12 -11.68 13.70
CA GLY A 95 -6.04 -11.67 14.67
C GLY A 95 -5.76 -10.32 15.33
N ILE A 96 -6.37 -9.21 14.88
CA ILE A 96 -6.30 -7.88 15.52
C ILE A 96 -7.62 -7.59 16.25
N THR A 97 -7.52 -7.06 17.46
CA THR A 97 -8.67 -6.68 18.31
C THR A 97 -8.55 -5.25 18.79
N LEU A 98 -9.70 -4.60 19.02
CA LEU A 98 -9.80 -3.31 19.72
C LEU A 98 -10.38 -3.56 21.10
N ASP A 99 -9.69 -3.10 22.14
CA ASP A 99 -10.23 -3.14 23.51
C ASP A 99 -10.99 -1.84 23.87
N ASP A 100 -11.70 -1.88 25.01
CA ASP A 100 -12.53 -0.76 25.50
C ASP A 100 -11.72 0.48 25.87
N ASN A 101 -10.40 0.36 26.02
CA ASN A 101 -9.48 1.47 26.31
C ASN A 101 -8.91 2.12 25.03
N GLY A 102 -9.32 1.67 23.85
CA GLY A 102 -8.83 2.20 22.57
C GLY A 102 -7.52 1.59 22.08
N VAL A 103 -7.12 0.43 22.57
CA VAL A 103 -5.91 -0.24 22.12
C VAL A 103 -6.22 -1.26 21.04
N LEU A 104 -5.70 -1.02 19.84
CA LEU A 104 -5.65 -1.98 18.74
C LEU A 104 -4.41 -2.86 18.91
N ARG A 105 -4.59 -4.18 19.07
CA ARG A 105 -3.48 -5.12 19.30
C ARG A 105 -3.73 -6.49 18.71
N GLY A 106 -2.64 -7.19 18.41
CA GLY A 106 -2.64 -8.56 17.90
C GLY A 106 -1.63 -8.78 16.79
N GLU A 107 -1.83 -9.83 16.02
CA GLU A 107 -1.03 -10.15 14.83
C GLU A 107 -2.01 -10.47 13.70
N ALA A 108 -1.88 -9.77 12.56
CA ALA A 108 -2.74 -10.03 11.41
C ALA A 108 -2.48 -11.44 10.88
N GLU A 109 -3.52 -12.20 10.56
CA GLU A 109 -3.39 -13.58 10.07
C GLU A 109 -3.18 -13.64 8.55
N ARG A 110 -3.66 -12.64 7.81
CA ARG A 110 -3.59 -12.62 6.35
C ARG A 110 -3.50 -11.22 5.78
N ALA A 111 -2.91 -11.09 4.61
CA ALA A 111 -2.86 -9.86 3.85
C ALA A 111 -4.26 -9.43 3.37
N GLY A 112 -4.41 -8.13 3.13
CA GLY A 112 -5.64 -7.52 2.65
C GLY A 112 -5.79 -6.07 3.10
N GLU A 113 -6.87 -5.42 2.67
CA GLU A 113 -7.26 -4.09 3.12
C GLU A 113 -8.54 -4.21 3.94
N PHE A 114 -8.48 -3.75 5.19
CA PHE A 114 -9.55 -3.88 6.16
C PHE A 114 -10.07 -2.52 6.56
N GLN A 115 -11.33 -2.27 6.22
CA GLN A 115 -12.02 -1.01 6.51
C GLN A 115 -12.99 -1.22 7.67
N PHE A 116 -12.97 -0.30 8.63
CA PHE A 116 -13.85 -0.34 9.79
C PHE A 116 -14.09 1.06 10.37
N VAL A 117 -15.14 1.19 11.14
CA VAL A 117 -15.50 2.42 11.83
C VAL A 117 -15.37 2.19 13.33
N VAL A 118 -14.60 3.04 13.98
CA VAL A 118 -14.47 3.07 15.43
C VAL A 118 -15.42 4.13 15.99
N VAL A 119 -16.06 3.83 17.09
CA VAL A 119 -16.83 4.78 17.89
C VAL A 119 -16.20 4.90 19.27
N VAL A 120 -16.09 6.14 19.74
CA VAL A 120 -15.75 6.45 21.14
C VAL A 120 -16.92 7.18 21.79
N ARG A 121 -17.18 6.86 23.04
CA ARG A 121 -18.19 7.51 23.90
C ARG A 121 -17.54 7.97 25.19
N ASP A 122 -17.90 9.15 25.64
CA ASP A 122 -17.46 9.66 26.94
C ASP A 122 -18.45 9.34 28.08
N GLY A 123 -18.07 9.64 29.32
CA GLY A 123 -18.91 9.47 30.51
C GLY A 123 -19.90 10.60 30.78
N GLY A 124 -20.06 11.57 29.85
CA GLY A 124 -20.85 12.78 30.03
C GLY A 124 -22.36 12.57 30.04
N LYS A 125 -23.09 13.62 30.48
CA LYS A 125 -24.54 13.72 30.39
C LYS A 125 -24.92 15.13 29.92
N PRO A 126 -25.26 15.34 28.64
CA PRO A 126 -25.41 14.30 27.61
C PRO A 126 -24.07 13.67 27.23
N GLN A 127 -24.09 12.39 26.84
CA GLN A 127 -22.94 11.64 26.38
C GLN A 127 -22.48 12.12 25.00
N GLN A 128 -21.20 12.43 24.85
CA GLN A 128 -20.63 12.69 23.53
C GLN A 128 -20.28 11.36 22.84
N VAL A 129 -20.54 11.30 21.56
CA VAL A 129 -20.30 10.12 20.71
C VAL A 129 -19.65 10.57 19.42
N VAL A 130 -18.46 10.08 19.13
CA VAL A 130 -17.76 10.38 17.88
C VAL A 130 -17.41 9.07 17.17
N GLN A 131 -17.49 9.10 15.84
CA GLN A 131 -17.15 7.98 14.98
C GLN A 131 -16.07 8.38 13.97
N LYS A 132 -15.18 7.46 13.66
CA LYS A 132 -14.15 7.64 12.65
C LYS A 132 -13.90 6.36 11.88
N GLY A 133 -13.86 6.49 10.54
CA GLY A 133 -13.46 5.41 9.64
C GLY A 133 -11.95 5.27 9.60
N PHE A 134 -11.49 4.02 9.60
CA PHE A 134 -10.09 3.65 9.49
C PHE A 134 -9.91 2.54 8.47
N VAL A 135 -8.69 2.47 7.95
CA VAL A 135 -8.22 1.39 7.08
C VAL A 135 -6.91 0.87 7.64
N ILE A 136 -6.81 -0.45 7.81
CA ILE A 136 -5.53 -1.13 8.05
C ILE A 136 -5.16 -1.91 6.78
N LYS A 137 -4.01 -1.59 6.19
CA LYS A 137 -3.43 -2.33 5.07
C LYS A 137 -2.46 -3.37 5.62
N VAL A 138 -2.78 -4.64 5.38
CA VAL A 138 -1.91 -5.77 5.69
C VAL A 138 -1.26 -6.20 4.38
N VAL A 139 0.00 -5.82 4.17
CA VAL A 139 0.76 -6.16 2.97
C VAL A 139 1.37 -7.54 3.08
N GLU A 140 1.68 -8.19 1.95
CA GLU A 140 2.39 -9.46 1.96
C GLU A 140 3.78 -9.31 2.62
N GLY A 141 4.18 -10.29 3.43
CA GLY A 141 5.48 -10.28 4.11
C GLY A 141 6.65 -10.44 3.13
N ILE A 142 6.45 -11.27 2.10
CA ILE A 142 7.32 -11.41 0.93
C ILE A 142 6.50 -11.13 -0.31
N THR A 143 7.10 -10.43 -1.28
CA THR A 143 6.55 -10.32 -2.63
C THR A 143 7.55 -10.78 -3.64
N VAL A 144 7.06 -11.44 -4.71
CA VAL A 144 7.85 -11.94 -5.84
C VAL A 144 7.21 -11.48 -7.13
N ALA A 145 8.01 -10.97 -8.04
CA ALA A 145 7.57 -10.56 -9.37
C ALA A 145 8.61 -10.94 -10.42
N TRP A 146 8.17 -11.12 -11.67
CA TRP A 146 9.12 -11.28 -12.77
C TRP A 146 9.89 -9.97 -12.97
N LYS A 147 11.21 -10.03 -12.92
CA LYS A 147 12.09 -8.97 -13.42
C LYS A 147 12.33 -9.18 -14.92
N VAL A 148 12.74 -10.37 -15.27
CA VAL A 148 12.81 -10.87 -16.65
C VAL A 148 11.94 -12.12 -16.70
N PRO A 149 10.79 -12.09 -17.38
CA PRO A 149 9.95 -13.28 -17.52
C PRO A 149 10.75 -14.46 -18.07
N ALA A 150 10.40 -15.65 -17.60
CA ALA A 150 11.02 -16.87 -18.14
C ALA A 150 10.83 -16.94 -19.66
N HIS A 151 11.90 -17.18 -20.38
CA HIS A 151 11.91 -17.24 -21.85
C HIS A 151 12.93 -18.28 -22.34
N VAL A 152 12.82 -18.62 -23.61
CA VAL A 152 13.71 -19.61 -24.25
C VAL A 152 14.76 -18.89 -25.08
N THR A 153 16.02 -19.26 -24.86
CA THR A 153 17.18 -18.85 -25.66
C THR A 153 17.88 -20.09 -26.17
N GLY A 154 17.65 -20.44 -27.44
CA GLY A 154 18.12 -21.74 -28.00
C GLY A 154 17.41 -22.91 -27.30
N ASN A 155 18.19 -23.76 -26.63
CA ASN A 155 17.68 -24.87 -25.83
C ASN A 155 17.72 -24.61 -24.30
N ARG A 156 17.90 -23.35 -23.91
CA ARG A 156 17.93 -22.91 -22.50
C ARG A 156 16.67 -22.16 -22.15
N ILE A 157 16.09 -22.44 -20.98
CA ILE A 157 15.11 -21.58 -20.32
C ILE A 157 15.83 -20.76 -19.27
N ASP A 158 15.69 -19.45 -19.32
CA ASP A 158 16.27 -18.53 -18.34
C ASP A 158 15.33 -17.36 -18.05
N GLY A 159 15.62 -16.64 -16.95
CA GLY A 159 14.88 -15.49 -16.47
C GLY A 159 15.38 -15.00 -15.14
N SER A 160 14.65 -14.09 -14.53
CA SER A 160 14.92 -13.64 -13.17
C SER A 160 13.66 -13.12 -12.50
N VAL A 161 13.65 -13.19 -11.17
CA VAL A 161 12.62 -12.58 -10.34
C VAL A 161 13.20 -11.49 -9.45
N GLU A 162 12.34 -10.61 -8.99
CA GLU A 162 12.63 -9.67 -7.90
C GLU A 162 11.89 -10.13 -6.65
N VAL A 163 12.62 -10.17 -5.52
CA VAL A 163 12.07 -10.52 -4.21
C VAL A 163 12.18 -9.31 -3.29
N THR A 164 11.10 -8.99 -2.58
CA THR A 164 11.05 -7.94 -1.56
C THR A 164 10.64 -8.53 -0.22
N ASN A 165 11.39 -8.21 0.83
CA ASN A 165 11.06 -8.52 2.21
C ASN A 165 10.46 -7.29 2.89
N SER A 166 9.13 -7.25 3.02
CA SER A 166 8.39 -6.17 3.67
C SER A 166 8.30 -6.31 5.19
N THR A 167 8.86 -7.38 5.76
CA THR A 167 8.83 -7.62 7.20
C THR A 167 9.93 -6.85 7.94
N ALA A 168 9.77 -6.73 9.26
CA ALA A 168 10.80 -6.15 10.14
C ALA A 168 11.90 -7.15 10.52
N TYR A 169 11.92 -8.36 9.94
CA TYR A 169 12.82 -9.45 10.31
C TYR A 169 13.69 -9.90 9.15
N ASP A 170 14.93 -10.26 9.47
CA ASP A 170 15.75 -11.09 8.58
C ASP A 170 15.10 -12.48 8.52
N MET A 171 15.14 -13.13 7.36
CA MET A 171 14.58 -14.45 7.15
C MET A 171 15.53 -15.33 6.34
N ASP A 172 15.43 -16.63 6.54
CA ASP A 172 16.13 -17.61 5.70
C ASP A 172 15.25 -17.87 4.47
N LEU A 173 15.73 -17.41 3.31
CA LEU A 173 15.00 -17.51 2.05
C LEU A 173 15.44 -18.75 1.28
N THR A 174 14.47 -19.55 0.86
CA THR A 174 14.63 -20.61 -0.14
C THR A 174 13.93 -20.17 -1.43
N PHE A 175 14.69 -20.11 -2.50
CA PHE A 175 14.24 -19.84 -3.86
C PHE A 175 14.41 -21.11 -4.69
N ASP A 176 13.32 -21.63 -5.24
CA ASP A 176 13.27 -22.86 -6.02
C ASP A 176 12.51 -22.62 -7.32
N VAL A 177 13.13 -22.96 -8.44
CA VAL A 177 12.52 -22.82 -9.78
C VAL A 177 12.56 -24.14 -10.53
N LYS A 178 11.39 -24.58 -10.97
CA LYS A 178 11.24 -25.84 -11.71
C LYS A 178 10.61 -25.61 -13.07
N ALA A 179 11.20 -26.21 -14.09
CA ALA A 179 10.57 -26.39 -15.39
C ALA A 179 9.87 -27.75 -15.41
N VAL A 180 8.55 -27.75 -15.59
CA VAL A 180 7.73 -28.96 -15.60
C VAL A 180 7.29 -29.23 -17.04
N ALA A 181 7.72 -30.37 -17.57
CA ALA A 181 7.34 -30.83 -18.90
C ALA A 181 5.89 -31.35 -18.95
N GLU A 182 5.30 -31.44 -20.14
CA GLU A 182 3.93 -31.96 -20.36
C GLU A 182 3.71 -33.37 -19.78
N ASN A 183 4.75 -34.20 -19.70
CA ASN A 183 4.68 -35.52 -19.10
C ASN A 183 4.77 -35.51 -17.57
N GLY A 184 4.79 -34.32 -16.92
CA GLY A 184 4.88 -34.13 -15.49
C GLY A 184 6.29 -34.20 -14.91
N ARG A 185 7.32 -34.44 -15.73
CA ARG A 185 8.72 -34.44 -15.26
C ARG A 185 9.15 -33.01 -14.90
N ALA A 186 9.54 -32.80 -13.66
CA ALA A 186 10.10 -31.55 -13.18
C ALA A 186 11.63 -31.57 -13.25
N THR A 187 12.23 -30.50 -13.76
CA THR A 187 13.68 -30.25 -13.75
C THR A 187 13.91 -28.97 -12.98
N GLU A 188 14.81 -29.00 -12.01
CA GLU A 188 15.23 -27.79 -11.29
C GLU A 188 16.09 -26.93 -12.22
N ILE A 189 15.72 -25.67 -12.35
CA ILE A 189 16.41 -24.69 -13.21
C ILE A 189 16.92 -23.47 -12.41
N GLY A 190 16.71 -23.47 -11.11
CA GLY A 190 17.24 -22.48 -10.19
C GLY A 190 16.97 -22.89 -8.75
N TYR A 191 18.02 -22.84 -7.92
CA TYR A 191 17.91 -23.03 -6.49
C TYR A 191 18.90 -22.11 -5.76
N GLN A 192 18.40 -21.41 -4.76
CA GLN A 192 19.25 -20.61 -3.87
C GLN A 192 18.67 -20.66 -2.45
N HIS A 193 19.56 -20.69 -1.46
CA HIS A 193 19.18 -20.59 -0.06
C HIS A 193 20.15 -19.63 0.64
N PHE A 194 19.61 -18.58 1.27
CA PHE A 194 20.42 -17.53 1.88
C PHE A 194 19.60 -16.67 2.84
N PRO A 195 20.24 -15.96 3.79
CA PRO A 195 19.56 -15.00 4.65
C PRO A 195 19.19 -13.74 3.87
N LEU A 196 17.88 -13.48 3.72
CA LEU A 196 17.33 -12.25 3.15
C LEU A 196 17.12 -11.21 4.26
N LYS A 197 17.76 -10.06 4.14
CA LYS A 197 17.68 -9.00 5.14
C LYS A 197 16.30 -8.34 5.18
N LYS A 198 15.88 -7.90 6.36
CA LYS A 198 14.70 -7.06 6.55
C LYS A 198 14.78 -5.80 5.70
N GLY A 199 13.66 -5.40 5.11
CA GLY A 199 13.58 -4.20 4.28
C GLY A 199 14.33 -4.30 2.94
N THR A 200 14.75 -5.51 2.51
CA THR A 200 15.29 -5.72 1.16
C THR A 200 14.20 -5.43 0.13
N ILE A 201 14.50 -4.61 -0.85
CA ILE A 201 13.58 -4.23 -1.94
C ILE A 201 14.18 -4.65 -3.28
N GLY A 202 13.43 -5.42 -4.07
CA GLY A 202 13.74 -5.74 -5.46
C GLY A 202 15.04 -6.54 -5.65
N MET A 203 15.37 -7.44 -4.72
CA MET A 203 16.54 -8.31 -4.88
C MET A 203 16.35 -9.24 -6.07
N THR A 204 17.27 -9.17 -7.03
CA THR A 204 17.17 -9.96 -8.27
C THR A 204 17.78 -11.35 -8.07
N LEU A 205 16.99 -12.38 -8.36
CA LEU A 205 17.38 -13.77 -8.34
C LEU A 205 17.28 -14.36 -9.75
N PRO A 206 18.41 -14.59 -10.43
CA PRO A 206 18.43 -15.21 -11.75
C PRO A 206 18.28 -16.73 -11.64
N PHE A 207 17.73 -17.33 -12.69
CA PHE A 207 17.65 -18.76 -12.88
C PHE A 207 17.84 -19.13 -14.36
N GLY A 208 18.14 -20.37 -14.62
CA GLY A 208 18.15 -20.87 -15.99
C GLY A 208 18.98 -22.12 -16.17
N GLU A 209 18.50 -23.02 -17.04
CA GLU A 209 19.12 -24.30 -17.35
C GLU A 209 18.83 -24.73 -18.78
N THR A 210 19.73 -25.53 -19.35
CA THR A 210 19.55 -26.16 -20.64
C THR A 210 18.63 -27.37 -20.51
N LEU A 211 17.61 -27.43 -21.33
CA LEU A 211 16.57 -28.44 -21.25
C LEU A 211 16.44 -29.23 -22.58
N PRO A 212 16.02 -30.48 -22.53
CA PRO A 212 15.65 -31.24 -23.72
C PRO A 212 14.51 -30.53 -24.49
N TYR A 213 14.39 -30.91 -25.78
CA TYR A 213 13.22 -30.49 -26.57
C TYR A 213 11.91 -30.83 -25.88
N GLY A 214 11.00 -29.87 -25.87
CA GLY A 214 9.69 -30.03 -25.23
C GLY A 214 9.03 -28.72 -24.83
N ALA A 215 7.81 -28.84 -24.35
CA ALA A 215 7.05 -27.73 -23.76
C ALA A 215 7.15 -27.77 -22.23
N TYR A 216 7.39 -26.62 -21.61
CA TYR A 216 7.61 -26.50 -20.17
C TYR A 216 6.84 -25.35 -19.56
N VAL A 217 6.19 -25.59 -18.43
CA VAL A 217 5.69 -24.52 -17.54
C VAL A 217 6.74 -24.31 -16.45
N VAL A 218 7.14 -23.06 -16.25
CA VAL A 218 8.10 -22.71 -15.21
C VAL A 218 7.34 -22.28 -13.95
N TYR A 219 7.64 -22.95 -12.84
CA TYR A 219 7.14 -22.66 -11.51
C TYR A 219 8.24 -22.05 -10.66
N VAL A 220 7.92 -20.96 -9.99
CA VAL A 220 8.79 -20.30 -9.03
C VAL A 220 8.15 -20.42 -7.65
N ASN A 221 8.89 -20.94 -6.68
CA ASN A 221 8.51 -20.97 -5.29
C ASN A 221 9.53 -20.20 -4.46
N VAL A 222 9.02 -19.37 -3.56
CA VAL A 222 9.85 -18.60 -2.62
C VAL A 222 9.28 -18.80 -1.24
N ASN A 223 10.11 -19.32 -0.33
CA ASN A 223 9.77 -19.54 1.09
C ASN A 223 10.74 -18.75 1.95
N GLY A 224 10.24 -17.86 2.78
CA GLY A 224 11.02 -17.13 3.78
C GLY A 224 10.64 -17.57 5.17
N GLU A 225 11.58 -18.08 5.94
CA GLU A 225 11.39 -18.52 7.31
C GLU A 225 11.98 -17.53 8.31
N VAL A 226 11.18 -17.12 9.30
CA VAL A 226 11.60 -16.36 10.46
C VAL A 226 11.50 -17.26 11.70
N ALA A 227 12.53 -18.08 11.92
CA ALA A 227 12.55 -19.11 12.96
C ALA A 227 12.21 -18.55 14.37
N LYS A 228 12.74 -17.37 14.72
CA LYS A 228 12.47 -16.71 16.02
C LYS A 228 10.98 -16.38 16.25
N ARG A 229 10.19 -16.32 15.20
CA ARG A 229 8.75 -15.99 15.22
C ARG A 229 7.88 -17.19 14.86
N ASN A 230 8.47 -18.30 14.50
CA ASN A 230 7.78 -19.46 13.93
C ASN A 230 6.84 -19.06 12.78
N ALA A 231 7.31 -18.15 11.92
CA ALA A 231 6.55 -17.61 10.81
C ALA A 231 7.18 -18.01 9.48
N ILE A 232 6.35 -18.46 8.56
CA ILE A 232 6.73 -18.83 7.18
C ILE A 232 5.93 -17.94 6.23
N TYR A 233 6.62 -17.34 5.29
CA TYR A 233 6.05 -16.55 4.20
C TYR A 233 6.30 -17.27 2.90
N GLU A 234 5.26 -17.57 2.16
CA GLU A 234 5.34 -18.32 0.91
C GLU A 234 4.75 -17.51 -0.25
N GLN A 235 5.47 -17.49 -1.36
CA GLN A 235 4.98 -16.93 -2.62
C GLN A 235 5.24 -17.89 -3.76
N ARG A 236 4.27 -18.00 -4.66
CA ARG A 236 4.33 -18.88 -5.83
C ARG A 236 3.91 -18.11 -7.07
N MET A 237 4.60 -18.37 -8.16
CA MET A 237 4.22 -17.87 -9.47
C MET A 237 4.59 -18.87 -10.55
N GLN A 238 3.99 -18.73 -11.71
CA GLN A 238 4.28 -19.59 -12.85
C GLN A 238 4.17 -18.80 -14.16
N THR A 239 4.74 -19.34 -15.23
CA THR A 239 4.52 -18.80 -16.56
C THR A 239 3.06 -18.98 -17.00
N PRO A 240 2.47 -17.97 -17.69
CA PRO A 240 1.07 -18.02 -18.10
C PRO A 240 0.80 -19.08 -19.19
N ALA A 241 1.84 -19.49 -19.89
CA ALA A 241 1.80 -20.51 -20.94
C ALA A 241 3.07 -21.37 -20.92
N ALA A 242 3.02 -22.53 -21.55
CA ALA A 242 4.19 -23.37 -21.72
C ALA A 242 5.19 -22.72 -22.69
N LEU A 243 6.46 -22.79 -22.34
CA LEU A 243 7.60 -22.35 -23.14
C LEU A 243 8.08 -23.51 -24.03
N GLN A 244 8.28 -23.26 -25.33
CA GLN A 244 8.71 -24.27 -26.29
C GLN A 244 10.24 -24.25 -26.43
N VAL A 245 10.90 -25.28 -25.94
CA VAL A 245 12.32 -25.52 -26.18
C VAL A 245 12.41 -26.29 -27.51
N VAL A 246 13.07 -25.69 -28.49
CA VAL A 246 13.28 -26.28 -29.83
C VAL A 246 14.73 -26.67 -30.00
N VAL A 247 15.01 -27.72 -30.77
CA VAL A 247 16.38 -28.03 -31.18
C VAL A 247 16.82 -26.92 -32.12
N GLY A 248 17.89 -26.22 -31.77
CA GLY A 248 18.50 -25.26 -32.70
C GLY A 248 18.93 -25.92 -33.98
N PRO A 249 18.96 -25.19 -35.11
CA PRO A 249 19.43 -25.71 -36.37
C PRO A 249 20.89 -26.16 -36.34
#